data_300528e0d73cf8536fe3812213dc520f
#
_entry.id   300528e0d73cf8536fe3812213dc520f
#
_cell.length_a   1.000
_cell.length_b   1.000
_cell.length_c   1.000
_cell.angle_alpha   90.00
_cell.angle_beta   90.00
_cell.angle_gamma   90.00
#
_symmetry.space_group_name_H-M   'P 1'
#
loop_
_entity.id
_entity.type
_entity.pdbx_description
1 polymer ?
#
loop_
_entity_poly.entity_id
_entity_poly.type
_entity_poly.pdbx_seq_one_letter_code
_entity_poly.pdbx_strand_id
1 'polypeptide(L)'
;MQRILTTPPSQEEVAQAADEISGGALARVRVDPWPRGRSHHAYVLTTPGGEQFLFKVHRRPHAGRMRRFLHLAELLRAKEVPHPAVRWFDVEKRTLEVPYYIQDFISGEDAARSLGTISFADQHRVGAELGGGLRTLHRVEYVDTPMPWSTELDDRLRTRAAECRFLDALDQESHATVIAYYEERRDALEGVERHLTHDDLNLANLLLQRRADGWHFAAFLDFERARGRDPLLDLVRLESWTLPACPAMVAPFKDAYAYFEYDQTRRRSEIYEVYLLLAGIVWYRQNELPERERFCRERLVSWLAKAK
;
A
#
# COMPACT_ATOMS: atom_id res chain seq x y z
N MET A 1 5.64 24.74 -5.34
CA MET A 1 5.31 24.44 -3.92
C MET A 1 3.86 23.94 -3.88
N GLN A 2 3.60 22.68 -3.54
CA GLN A 2 2.22 22.18 -3.43
C GLN A 2 1.59 22.77 -2.16
N ARG A 3 0.42 23.40 -2.31
CA ARG A 3 -0.34 23.96 -1.18
C ARG A 3 -0.81 22.80 -0.30
N ILE A 4 -0.38 22.75 0.95
CA ILE A 4 -0.90 21.78 1.93
C ILE A 4 -2.29 22.26 2.33
N LEU A 5 -3.30 21.41 2.24
CA LEU A 5 -4.63 21.68 2.76
C LEU A 5 -4.59 21.56 4.28
N THR A 6 -4.39 22.67 4.96
CA THR A 6 -4.27 22.72 6.43
C THR A 6 -5.64 22.63 7.11
N THR A 7 -6.68 23.15 6.46
CA THR A 7 -8.05 23.14 6.97
C THR A 7 -8.87 22.09 6.23
N PRO A 8 -9.46 21.13 6.93
CA PRO A 8 -10.39 20.17 6.31
C PRO A 8 -11.65 20.88 5.84
N PRO A 9 -12.31 20.41 4.76
CA PRO A 9 -13.67 20.86 4.43
C PRO A 9 -14.63 20.65 5.60
N SER A 10 -15.56 21.57 5.76
CA SER A 10 -16.65 21.42 6.74
C SER A 10 -17.60 20.28 6.36
N GLN A 11 -18.36 19.77 7.31
CA GLN A 11 -19.36 18.74 7.04
C GLN A 11 -20.43 19.21 6.04
N GLU A 12 -20.78 20.50 6.06
CA GLU A 12 -21.73 21.10 5.13
C GLU A 12 -21.19 21.15 3.70
N GLU A 13 -19.92 21.58 3.51
CA GLU A 13 -19.24 21.55 2.21
C GLU A 13 -19.12 20.14 1.67
N VAL A 14 -18.82 19.15 2.52
CA VAL A 14 -18.75 17.74 2.13
C VAL A 14 -20.12 17.21 1.72
N ALA A 15 -21.18 17.53 2.47
CA ALA A 15 -22.55 17.10 2.13
C ALA A 15 -23.01 17.68 0.80
N GLN A 16 -22.78 18.99 0.58
CA GLN A 16 -23.11 19.66 -0.66
C GLN A 16 -22.34 19.07 -1.84
N ALA A 17 -21.02 18.89 -1.71
CA ALA A 17 -20.19 18.29 -2.76
C ALA A 17 -20.62 16.86 -3.09
N ALA A 18 -20.99 16.06 -2.09
CA ALA A 18 -21.48 14.70 -2.29
C ALA A 18 -22.82 14.67 -3.03
N ASP A 19 -23.75 15.55 -2.68
CA ASP A 19 -25.05 15.67 -3.35
C ASP A 19 -24.88 16.08 -4.82
N GLU A 20 -24.13 17.13 -5.09
CA GLU A 20 -23.88 17.64 -6.45
C GLU A 20 -23.21 16.60 -7.35
N ILE A 21 -22.11 15.96 -6.88
CA ILE A 21 -21.34 15.01 -7.71
C ILE A 21 -22.09 13.71 -7.97
N SER A 22 -22.98 13.32 -7.07
CA SER A 22 -23.79 12.10 -7.20
C SER A 22 -25.09 12.32 -7.97
N GLY A 23 -25.39 13.57 -8.41
CA GLY A 23 -26.65 13.91 -9.05
C GLY A 23 -27.87 13.69 -8.16
N GLY A 24 -27.74 13.94 -6.85
CA GLY A 24 -28.79 13.77 -5.86
C GLY A 24 -28.84 12.40 -5.18
N ALA A 25 -28.04 11.41 -5.61
CA ALA A 25 -28.04 10.07 -5.00
C ALA A 25 -27.57 10.11 -3.52
N LEU A 26 -26.75 11.09 -3.17
CA LEU A 26 -26.25 11.33 -1.81
C LEU A 26 -26.93 12.56 -1.15
N ALA A 27 -28.16 12.91 -1.57
CA ALA A 27 -28.91 13.95 -0.91
C ALA A 27 -29.22 13.59 0.55
N ARG A 28 -29.12 14.60 1.45
CA ARG A 28 -29.43 14.47 2.88
C ARG A 28 -28.59 13.42 3.62
N VAL A 29 -27.35 13.17 3.17
CA VAL A 29 -26.42 12.31 3.91
C VAL A 29 -26.05 12.94 5.26
N ARG A 30 -25.93 12.11 6.28
CA ARG A 30 -25.21 12.49 7.50
C ARG A 30 -23.72 12.36 7.23
N VAL A 31 -22.95 13.38 7.61
CA VAL A 31 -21.50 13.45 7.43
C VAL A 31 -20.83 13.37 8.79
N ASP A 32 -20.06 12.33 9.02
CA ASP A 32 -19.28 12.13 10.24
C ASP A 32 -17.78 12.18 9.91
N PRO A 33 -16.95 12.98 10.60
CA PRO A 33 -15.51 12.97 10.39
C PRO A 33 -14.92 11.58 10.69
N TRP A 34 -14.01 11.12 9.80
CA TRP A 34 -13.29 9.86 9.96
C TRP A 34 -11.85 10.13 10.39
N PRO A 35 -11.48 9.95 11.67
CA PRO A 35 -10.20 10.39 12.21
C PRO A 35 -9.01 9.52 11.80
N ARG A 36 -9.21 8.54 10.92
CA ARG A 36 -8.17 7.60 10.48
C ARG A 36 -7.47 8.07 9.21
N GLY A 37 -6.16 7.82 9.14
CA GLY A 37 -5.32 8.12 7.98
C GLY A 37 -4.50 9.39 8.13
N ARG A 38 -3.29 9.38 7.54
CA ARG A 38 -2.35 10.53 7.59
C ARG A 38 -2.39 11.38 6.32
N SER A 39 -2.76 10.78 5.20
CA SER A 39 -2.67 11.40 3.87
C SER A 39 -3.93 12.15 3.46
N HIS A 40 -5.07 11.86 4.11
CA HIS A 40 -6.39 12.40 3.77
C HIS A 40 -7.08 13.05 4.93
N HIS A 41 -8.00 13.99 4.61
CA HIS A 41 -9.17 14.26 5.41
C HIS A 41 -10.28 13.32 4.90
N ALA A 42 -10.89 12.56 5.78
CA ALA A 42 -11.91 11.59 5.41
C ALA A 42 -13.19 11.75 6.23
N TYR A 43 -14.32 11.40 5.61
CA TYR A 43 -15.65 11.51 6.21
C TYR A 43 -16.47 10.27 5.83
N VAL A 44 -17.23 9.74 6.77
CA VAL A 44 -18.25 8.75 6.50
C VAL A 44 -19.53 9.46 6.14
N LEU A 45 -20.08 9.15 4.97
CA LEU A 45 -21.38 9.58 4.51
C LEU A 45 -22.38 8.49 4.79
N THR A 46 -23.45 8.77 5.52
CA THR A 46 -24.53 7.81 5.77
C THR A 46 -25.81 8.30 5.12
N THR A 47 -26.36 7.56 4.16
CA THR A 47 -27.63 7.91 3.53
C THR A 47 -28.81 7.73 4.49
N PRO A 48 -29.98 8.32 4.21
CA PRO A 48 -31.18 8.04 4.99
C PRO A 48 -31.59 6.57 5.04
N GLY A 49 -31.20 5.77 4.03
CA GLY A 49 -31.39 4.32 3.96
C GLY A 49 -30.37 3.51 4.74
N GLY A 50 -29.36 4.15 5.37
CA GLY A 50 -28.33 3.50 6.16
C GLY A 50 -27.12 3.01 5.34
N GLU A 51 -27.11 3.24 4.03
CA GLU A 51 -25.93 2.92 3.21
C GLU A 51 -24.77 3.89 3.52
N GLN A 52 -23.55 3.37 3.51
CA GLN A 52 -22.38 4.16 3.89
C GLN A 52 -21.34 4.25 2.77
N PHE A 53 -20.73 5.43 2.66
CA PHE A 53 -19.63 5.72 1.76
C PHE A 53 -18.51 6.44 2.50
N LEU A 54 -17.29 6.39 1.95
CA LEU A 54 -16.14 7.12 2.46
C LEU A 54 -15.75 8.22 1.49
N PHE A 55 -15.91 9.47 1.91
CA PHE A 55 -15.46 10.67 1.20
C PHE A 55 -14.00 10.96 1.59
N LYS A 56 -13.11 11.09 0.62
CA LYS A 56 -11.68 11.31 0.85
C LYS A 56 -11.15 12.52 0.10
N VAL A 57 -10.49 13.42 0.82
CA VAL A 57 -9.81 14.61 0.30
C VAL A 57 -8.32 14.49 0.62
N HIS A 58 -7.47 14.61 -0.37
CA HIS A 58 -6.02 14.59 -0.16
C HIS A 58 -5.54 15.85 0.58
N ARG A 59 -4.75 15.68 1.64
CA ARG A 59 -4.08 16.81 2.31
C ARG A 59 -3.06 17.52 1.41
N ARG A 60 -2.48 16.80 0.46
CA ARG A 60 -1.56 17.32 -0.55
C ARG A 60 -2.08 16.94 -1.94
N PRO A 61 -3.06 17.66 -2.45
CA PRO A 61 -3.75 17.30 -3.68
C PRO A 61 -2.80 17.41 -4.88
N HIS A 62 -2.76 16.34 -5.68
CA HIS A 62 -2.03 16.27 -6.93
C HIS A 62 -2.93 15.65 -8.00
N ALA A 63 -3.43 16.48 -8.92
CA ALA A 63 -4.41 16.04 -9.92
C ALA A 63 -3.94 14.83 -10.76
N GLY A 64 -2.67 14.81 -11.18
CA GLY A 64 -2.11 13.69 -11.95
C GLY A 64 -2.09 12.36 -11.16
N ARG A 65 -1.81 12.41 -9.85
CA ARG A 65 -1.87 11.22 -8.99
C ARG A 65 -3.32 10.74 -8.85
N MET A 66 -4.24 11.66 -8.67
CA MET A 66 -5.67 11.33 -8.56
C MET A 66 -6.19 10.68 -9.85
N ARG A 67 -5.93 11.27 -11.01
CA ARG A 67 -6.36 10.69 -12.30
C ARG A 67 -5.80 9.29 -12.50
N ARG A 68 -4.52 9.06 -12.18
CA ARG A 68 -3.94 7.72 -12.23
C ARG A 68 -4.64 6.76 -11.27
N PHE A 69 -4.89 7.17 -10.03
CA PHE A 69 -5.61 6.35 -9.05
C PHE A 69 -7.01 5.97 -9.54
N LEU A 70 -7.75 6.90 -10.15
CA LEU A 70 -9.09 6.64 -10.69
C LEU A 70 -9.05 5.63 -11.83
N HIS A 71 -8.07 5.75 -12.74
CA HIS A 71 -7.86 4.75 -13.78
C HIS A 71 -7.54 3.36 -13.19
N LEU A 72 -6.70 3.32 -12.15
CA LEU A 72 -6.42 2.08 -11.43
C LEU A 72 -7.67 1.52 -10.73
N ALA A 73 -8.51 2.35 -10.13
CA ALA A 73 -9.74 1.91 -9.48
C ALA A 73 -10.72 1.22 -10.46
N GLU A 74 -10.82 1.73 -11.68
CA GLU A 74 -11.60 1.07 -12.76
C GLU A 74 -11.00 -0.29 -13.13
N LEU A 75 -9.67 -0.37 -13.26
CA LEU A 75 -8.95 -1.60 -13.57
C LEU A 75 -9.10 -2.64 -12.46
N LEU A 76 -8.93 -2.23 -11.19
CA LEU A 76 -9.12 -3.10 -10.02
C LEU A 76 -10.53 -3.69 -9.99
N ARG A 77 -11.55 -2.87 -10.25
CA ARG A 77 -12.94 -3.31 -10.33
C ARG A 77 -13.16 -4.31 -11.47
N ALA A 78 -12.65 -4.02 -12.66
CA ALA A 78 -12.78 -4.89 -13.84
C ALA A 78 -12.08 -6.24 -13.66
N LYS A 79 -11.06 -6.31 -12.81
CA LYS A 79 -10.29 -7.52 -12.49
C LYS A 79 -10.70 -8.18 -11.18
N GLU A 80 -11.78 -7.71 -10.57
CA GLU A 80 -12.34 -8.26 -9.32
C GLU A 80 -11.32 -8.33 -8.15
N VAL A 81 -10.36 -7.38 -8.14
CA VAL A 81 -9.44 -7.26 -7.01
C VAL A 81 -10.22 -6.79 -5.78
N PRO A 82 -10.09 -7.43 -4.61
CA PRO A 82 -10.80 -7.00 -3.40
C PRO A 82 -10.37 -5.59 -2.96
N HIS A 83 -11.22 -4.59 -3.17
CA HIS A 83 -10.97 -3.19 -2.79
C HIS A 83 -12.28 -2.40 -2.66
N PRO A 84 -12.32 -1.28 -1.91
CA PRO A 84 -13.47 -0.37 -1.93
C PRO A 84 -13.60 0.30 -3.29
N ALA A 85 -14.73 0.09 -3.97
CA ALA A 85 -14.95 0.66 -5.30
C ALA A 85 -15.16 2.17 -5.23
N VAL A 86 -14.49 2.94 -6.08
CA VAL A 86 -14.74 4.37 -6.25
C VAL A 86 -16.05 4.56 -7.02
N ARG A 87 -16.96 5.36 -6.45
CA ARG A 87 -18.29 5.60 -7.01
C ARG A 87 -18.37 6.95 -7.70
N TRP A 88 -17.85 8.00 -7.06
CA TRP A 88 -17.86 9.38 -7.58
C TRP A 88 -16.53 10.05 -7.31
N PHE A 89 -16.19 11.02 -8.13
CA PHE A 89 -14.95 11.79 -7.96
C PHE A 89 -15.03 13.15 -8.63
N ASP A 90 -14.31 14.11 -8.09
CA ASP A 90 -14.12 15.44 -8.70
C ASP A 90 -12.62 15.78 -8.72
N VAL A 91 -11.99 15.61 -9.86
CA VAL A 91 -10.59 15.99 -10.10
C VAL A 91 -10.49 17.44 -10.60
N GLU A 92 -11.55 17.90 -11.24
CA GLU A 92 -11.61 19.21 -11.89
C GLU A 92 -12.00 20.34 -10.90
N LYS A 93 -12.27 19.99 -9.64
CA LYS A 93 -12.59 20.94 -8.56
C LYS A 93 -13.84 21.79 -8.84
N ARG A 94 -14.90 21.13 -9.28
CA ARG A 94 -16.15 21.80 -9.64
C ARG A 94 -16.98 22.20 -8.42
N THR A 95 -16.89 21.40 -7.37
CA THR A 95 -17.68 21.54 -6.14
C THR A 95 -16.84 21.97 -4.94
N LEU A 96 -15.61 21.47 -4.81
CA LEU A 96 -14.62 21.90 -3.83
C LEU A 96 -13.37 22.43 -4.51
N GLU A 97 -12.63 23.34 -3.86
CA GLU A 97 -11.34 23.85 -4.38
C GLU A 97 -10.24 22.79 -4.47
N VAL A 98 -10.50 21.57 -4.02
CA VAL A 98 -9.56 20.46 -3.94
C VAL A 98 -10.17 19.20 -4.55
N PRO A 99 -9.36 18.35 -5.21
CA PRO A 99 -9.85 17.11 -5.75
C PRO A 99 -10.20 16.12 -4.61
N TYR A 100 -11.27 15.36 -4.83
CA TYR A 100 -11.75 14.34 -3.90
C TYR A 100 -12.36 13.14 -4.64
N TYR A 101 -12.61 12.07 -3.90
CA TYR A 101 -13.39 10.93 -4.38
C TYR A 101 -14.23 10.33 -3.25
N ILE A 102 -15.28 9.63 -3.66
CA ILE A 102 -16.21 8.91 -2.79
C ILE A 102 -16.15 7.44 -3.18
N GLN A 103 -15.86 6.58 -2.22
CA GLN A 103 -15.78 5.14 -2.40
C GLN A 103 -16.73 4.40 -1.46
N ASP A 104 -16.97 3.13 -1.72
CA ASP A 104 -17.71 2.26 -0.83
C ASP A 104 -17.08 2.27 0.57
N PHE A 105 -17.90 2.27 1.60
CA PHE A 105 -17.48 2.01 2.96
C PHE A 105 -17.63 0.53 3.26
N ILE A 106 -16.52 -0.20 3.36
CA ILE A 106 -16.54 -1.60 3.76
C ILE A 106 -16.40 -1.63 5.29
N SER A 107 -17.44 -2.12 5.98
CA SER A 107 -17.38 -2.30 7.44
C SER A 107 -16.35 -3.35 7.81
N GLY A 108 -15.48 -3.03 8.76
CA GLY A 108 -14.41 -3.92 9.19
C GLY A 108 -13.35 -3.21 10.02
N GLU A 109 -12.29 -3.93 10.32
CA GLU A 109 -11.12 -3.44 11.06
C GLU A 109 -9.86 -3.61 10.23
N ASP A 110 -8.92 -2.66 10.35
CA ASP A 110 -7.60 -2.87 9.78
C ASP A 110 -6.87 -4.00 10.56
N ALA A 111 -6.13 -4.83 9.83
CA ALA A 111 -5.45 -5.99 10.39
C ALA A 111 -4.43 -5.62 11.49
N ALA A 112 -3.93 -4.38 11.52
CA ALA A 112 -3.02 -3.93 12.58
C ALA A 112 -3.67 -3.93 13.97
N ARG A 113 -5.00 -3.84 14.03
CA ARG A 113 -5.75 -3.84 15.29
C ARG A 113 -6.23 -5.21 15.71
N SER A 114 -6.67 -6.02 14.76
CA SER A 114 -7.36 -7.28 15.06
C SER A 114 -6.48 -8.51 14.93
N LEU A 115 -5.43 -8.49 14.13
CA LEU A 115 -4.67 -9.69 13.78
C LEU A 115 -4.03 -10.39 14.98
N GLY A 116 -3.60 -9.64 15.99
CA GLY A 116 -3.04 -10.20 17.22
C GLY A 116 -4.06 -10.85 18.16
N THR A 117 -5.37 -10.68 17.91
CA THR A 117 -6.47 -11.15 18.78
C THR A 117 -7.32 -12.24 18.13
N ILE A 118 -7.15 -12.50 16.82
CA ILE A 118 -7.94 -13.51 16.11
C ILE A 118 -7.40 -14.92 16.36
N SER A 119 -8.29 -15.90 16.29
CA SER A 119 -7.96 -17.31 16.50
C SER A 119 -6.97 -17.84 15.45
N PHE A 120 -6.31 -18.95 15.78
CA PHE A 120 -5.43 -19.64 14.82
C PHE A 120 -6.19 -20.05 13.54
N ALA A 121 -7.42 -20.53 13.67
CA ALA A 121 -8.26 -20.91 12.53
C ALA A 121 -8.61 -19.70 11.65
N ASP A 122 -8.89 -18.56 12.26
CA ASP A 122 -9.14 -17.32 11.53
C ASP A 122 -7.88 -16.80 10.83
N GLN A 123 -6.71 -16.85 11.50
CA GLN A 123 -5.45 -16.50 10.86
C GLN A 123 -5.19 -17.37 9.62
N HIS A 124 -5.45 -18.67 9.70
CA HIS A 124 -5.30 -19.59 8.56
C HIS A 124 -6.23 -19.19 7.41
N ARG A 125 -7.51 -18.93 7.69
CA ARG A 125 -8.50 -18.48 6.69
C ARG A 125 -8.10 -17.16 6.05
N VAL A 126 -7.82 -16.15 6.87
CA VAL A 126 -7.39 -14.82 6.42
C VAL A 126 -6.13 -14.91 5.56
N GLY A 127 -5.18 -15.78 5.92
CA GLY A 127 -3.98 -16.05 5.13
C GLY A 127 -4.30 -16.56 3.74
N ALA A 128 -5.18 -17.56 3.63
CA ALA A 128 -5.59 -18.11 2.33
C ALA A 128 -6.34 -17.08 1.46
N GLU A 129 -7.28 -16.34 2.05
CA GLU A 129 -8.04 -15.31 1.34
C GLU A 129 -7.15 -14.14 0.88
N LEU A 130 -6.22 -13.69 1.72
CA LEU A 130 -5.23 -12.67 1.39
C LEU A 130 -4.33 -13.13 0.24
N GLY A 131 -3.83 -14.37 0.29
CA GLY A 131 -3.02 -14.96 -0.78
C GLY A 131 -3.74 -15.00 -2.11
N GLY A 132 -5.00 -15.44 -2.12
CA GLY A 132 -5.86 -15.46 -3.30
C GLY A 132 -6.13 -14.05 -3.87
N GLY A 133 -6.46 -13.09 -2.99
CA GLY A 133 -6.67 -11.70 -3.38
C GLY A 133 -5.42 -11.04 -3.95
N LEU A 134 -4.26 -11.28 -3.35
CA LEU A 134 -2.98 -10.74 -3.84
C LEU A 134 -2.56 -11.36 -5.17
N ARG A 135 -2.83 -12.67 -5.35
CA ARG A 135 -2.62 -13.34 -6.63
C ARG A 135 -3.49 -12.72 -7.73
N THR A 136 -4.74 -12.36 -7.42
CA THR A 136 -5.63 -11.67 -8.36
C THR A 136 -5.07 -10.31 -8.74
N LEU A 137 -4.59 -9.52 -7.79
CA LEU A 137 -3.93 -8.24 -8.04
C LEU A 137 -2.71 -8.40 -8.94
N HIS A 138 -1.80 -9.31 -8.61
CA HIS A 138 -0.53 -9.50 -9.31
C HIS A 138 -0.66 -10.16 -10.69
N ARG A 139 -1.83 -10.67 -11.07
CA ARG A 139 -2.12 -11.11 -12.45
C ARG A 139 -2.51 -9.98 -13.38
N VAL A 140 -2.69 -8.78 -12.86
CA VAL A 140 -2.98 -7.60 -13.68
C VAL A 140 -1.69 -7.07 -14.27
N GLU A 141 -1.50 -7.27 -15.58
CA GLU A 141 -0.42 -6.62 -16.32
C GLU A 141 -0.64 -5.10 -16.28
N TYR A 142 0.37 -4.38 -15.83
CA TYR A 142 0.28 -2.92 -15.73
C TYR A 142 1.64 -2.26 -15.95
N VAL A 143 1.74 -1.50 -17.01
CA VAL A 143 2.96 -0.78 -17.40
C VAL A 143 2.67 0.72 -17.34
N ASP A 144 3.14 1.38 -16.29
CA ASP A 144 2.96 2.83 -16.07
C ASP A 144 4.19 3.67 -16.52
N THR A 145 5.25 3.01 -16.96
CA THR A 145 6.46 3.63 -17.52
C THR A 145 7.12 2.69 -18.53
N PRO A 146 7.72 3.21 -19.62
CA PRO A 146 8.48 2.40 -20.57
C PRO A 146 9.85 1.95 -20.01
N MET A 147 10.30 2.50 -18.88
CA MET A 147 11.59 2.16 -18.28
C MET A 147 11.58 0.70 -17.80
N PRO A 148 12.58 -0.12 -18.11
CA PRO A 148 12.72 -1.46 -17.53
C PRO A 148 12.72 -1.42 -16.00
N TRP A 149 12.15 -2.44 -15.38
CA TRP A 149 12.11 -2.50 -13.91
C TRP A 149 13.52 -2.53 -13.29
N SER A 150 14.45 -3.25 -13.92
CA SER A 150 15.85 -3.28 -13.49
C SER A 150 16.48 -1.90 -13.41
N THR A 151 16.24 -1.03 -14.40
CA THR A 151 16.74 0.33 -14.43
C THR A 151 16.08 1.21 -13.37
N GLU A 152 14.75 1.10 -13.21
CA GLU A 152 14.02 1.86 -12.17
C GLU A 152 14.50 1.46 -10.76
N LEU A 153 14.71 0.19 -10.51
CA LEU A 153 15.17 -0.27 -9.20
C LEU A 153 16.62 0.14 -8.94
N ASP A 154 17.51 0.10 -9.95
CA ASP A 154 18.89 0.58 -9.83
C ASP A 154 18.93 2.03 -9.35
N ASP A 155 18.22 2.91 -10.03
CA ASP A 155 18.12 4.32 -9.65
C ASP A 155 17.60 4.50 -8.22
N ARG A 156 16.56 3.75 -7.87
CA ARG A 156 15.93 3.83 -6.54
C ARG A 156 16.85 3.32 -5.44
N LEU A 157 17.48 2.17 -5.64
CA LEU A 157 18.36 1.56 -4.63
C LEU A 157 19.56 2.46 -4.37
N ARG A 158 20.23 2.94 -5.41
CA ARG A 158 21.36 3.86 -5.29
C ARG A 158 20.98 5.17 -4.61
N THR A 159 19.83 5.74 -4.98
CA THR A 159 19.29 6.95 -4.33
C THR A 159 19.07 6.70 -2.84
N ARG A 160 18.41 5.59 -2.45
CA ARG A 160 18.13 5.29 -1.04
C ARG A 160 19.41 4.99 -0.26
N ALA A 161 20.39 4.31 -0.86
CA ALA A 161 21.69 4.08 -0.23
C ALA A 161 22.44 5.40 0.02
N ALA A 162 22.43 6.33 -0.94
CA ALA A 162 23.04 7.65 -0.80
C ALA A 162 22.32 8.50 0.27
N GLU A 163 20.98 8.48 0.29
CA GLU A 163 20.19 9.17 1.33
C GLU A 163 20.47 8.59 2.72
N CYS A 164 20.61 7.27 2.87
CA CYS A 164 20.97 6.64 4.13
C CYS A 164 22.38 7.07 4.58
N ARG A 165 23.32 7.25 3.66
CA ARG A 165 24.65 7.85 4.00
C ARG A 165 24.52 9.29 4.48
N PHE A 166 23.77 10.11 3.77
CA PHE A 166 23.54 11.51 4.14
C PHE A 166 22.88 11.65 5.53
N LEU A 167 22.07 10.66 5.91
CA LEU A 167 21.39 10.60 7.20
C LEU A 167 22.19 9.88 8.30
N ASP A 168 23.48 9.59 8.08
CA ASP A 168 24.34 8.83 9.01
C ASP A 168 23.73 7.46 9.42
N ALA A 169 22.97 6.85 8.50
CA ALA A 169 22.40 5.53 8.69
C ALA A 169 23.27 4.41 8.10
N LEU A 170 24.15 4.75 7.17
CA LEU A 170 25.19 3.90 6.59
C LEU A 170 26.54 4.63 6.64
N ASP A 171 27.58 3.94 7.08
CA ASP A 171 28.95 4.37 6.85
C ASP A 171 29.41 4.04 5.41
N GLN A 172 30.63 4.45 5.08
CA GLN A 172 31.17 4.27 3.73
C GLN A 172 31.36 2.79 3.36
N GLU A 173 31.82 1.96 4.30
CA GLU A 173 32.03 0.51 4.08
C GLU A 173 30.71 -0.20 3.86
N SER A 174 29.71 0.04 4.71
CA SER A 174 28.37 -0.52 4.59
C SER A 174 27.68 -0.11 3.30
N HIS A 175 27.85 1.16 2.88
CA HIS A 175 27.34 1.61 1.58
C HIS A 175 27.98 0.85 0.43
N ALA A 176 29.32 0.72 0.44
CA ALA A 176 30.04 -0.03 -0.59
C ALA A 176 29.59 -1.52 -0.64
N THR A 177 29.40 -2.13 0.53
CA THR A 177 28.87 -3.52 0.65
C THR A 177 27.49 -3.65 0.02
N VAL A 178 26.55 -2.72 0.30
CA VAL A 178 25.22 -2.72 -0.30
C VAL A 178 25.28 -2.64 -1.83
N ILE A 179 26.12 -1.72 -2.35
CA ILE A 179 26.23 -1.55 -3.80
C ILE A 179 26.88 -2.78 -4.47
N ALA A 180 27.97 -3.32 -3.88
CA ALA A 180 28.62 -4.52 -4.41
C ALA A 180 27.67 -5.73 -4.43
N TYR A 181 26.94 -5.93 -3.34
CA TYR A 181 25.94 -7.01 -3.24
C TYR A 181 24.85 -6.91 -4.31
N TYR A 182 24.37 -5.69 -4.56
CA TYR A 182 23.41 -5.41 -5.63
C TYR A 182 24.00 -5.71 -7.01
N GLU A 183 25.21 -5.23 -7.29
CA GLU A 183 25.86 -5.41 -8.61
C GLU A 183 26.08 -6.90 -8.94
N GLU A 184 26.40 -7.72 -7.96
CA GLU A 184 26.58 -9.17 -8.14
C GLU A 184 25.28 -9.91 -8.48
N ARG A 185 24.12 -9.30 -8.20
CA ARG A 185 22.80 -9.95 -8.28
C ARG A 185 21.84 -9.31 -9.25
N ARG A 186 22.19 -8.15 -9.81
CA ARG A 186 21.28 -7.33 -10.65
C ARG A 186 20.82 -8.03 -11.93
N ASP A 187 21.56 -9.02 -12.41
CA ASP A 187 21.16 -9.87 -13.53
C ASP A 187 19.84 -10.61 -13.26
N ALA A 188 19.54 -10.94 -12.01
CA ALA A 188 18.26 -11.54 -11.62
C ALA A 188 17.04 -10.65 -11.89
N LEU A 189 17.24 -9.34 -12.16
CA LEU A 189 16.20 -8.37 -12.49
C LEU A 189 15.94 -8.25 -14.00
N GLU A 190 16.76 -8.91 -14.83
CA GLU A 190 16.60 -8.86 -16.28
C GLU A 190 15.34 -9.61 -16.72
N GLY A 191 14.60 -9.01 -17.66
CA GLY A 191 13.38 -9.62 -18.19
C GLY A 191 12.20 -9.68 -17.23
N VAL A 192 12.28 -9.02 -16.05
CA VAL A 192 11.17 -8.97 -15.11
C VAL A 192 10.02 -8.15 -15.70
N GLU A 193 8.89 -8.80 -15.87
CA GLU A 193 7.65 -8.18 -16.33
C GLU A 193 7.00 -7.34 -15.23
N ARG A 194 6.33 -6.25 -15.66
CA ARG A 194 5.62 -5.37 -14.74
C ARG A 194 4.18 -5.81 -14.59
N HIS A 195 3.79 -6.05 -13.36
CA HIS A 195 2.42 -6.29 -12.97
C HIS A 195 1.96 -5.23 -11.97
N LEU A 196 0.67 -5.11 -11.75
CA LEU A 196 0.15 -4.18 -10.77
C LEU A 196 0.54 -4.63 -9.36
N THR A 197 1.32 -3.80 -8.67
CA THR A 197 1.67 -3.97 -7.25
C THR A 197 0.95 -2.94 -6.41
N HIS A 198 0.67 -3.27 -5.16
CA HIS A 198 0.11 -2.34 -4.20
C HIS A 198 1.11 -1.27 -3.76
N ASP A 199 2.38 -1.66 -3.63
CA ASP A 199 3.53 -0.82 -3.24
C ASP A 199 3.45 -0.19 -1.83
N ASP A 200 2.43 -0.54 -1.05
CA ASP A 200 2.30 -0.13 0.36
C ASP A 200 1.56 -1.18 1.22
N LEU A 201 1.78 -2.46 0.92
CA LEU A 201 1.19 -3.55 1.71
C LEU A 201 1.74 -3.57 3.13
N ASN A 202 0.87 -3.28 4.06
CA ASN A 202 1.11 -3.37 5.49
C ASN A 202 -0.22 -3.67 6.21
N LEU A 203 -0.16 -4.05 7.49
CA LEU A 203 -1.35 -4.44 8.25
C LEU A 203 -2.46 -3.38 8.28
N ALA A 204 -2.12 -2.09 8.23
CA ALA A 204 -3.12 -1.02 8.23
C ALA A 204 -3.88 -0.89 6.89
N ASN A 205 -3.32 -1.47 5.82
CA ASN A 205 -3.91 -1.48 4.48
C ASN A 205 -4.59 -2.82 4.13
N LEU A 206 -4.76 -3.71 5.11
CA LEU A 206 -5.52 -4.95 5.00
C LEU A 206 -6.78 -4.82 5.84
N LEU A 207 -7.96 -4.87 5.22
CA LEU A 207 -9.24 -4.81 5.91
C LEU A 207 -9.73 -6.22 6.22
N LEU A 208 -10.02 -6.46 7.50
CA LEU A 208 -10.64 -7.68 7.98
C LEU A 208 -12.09 -7.43 8.36
N GLN A 209 -12.95 -8.40 8.09
CA GLN A 209 -14.36 -8.36 8.42
C GLN A 209 -14.75 -9.55 9.26
N ARG A 210 -15.47 -9.32 10.35
CA ARG A 210 -16.04 -10.38 11.17
C ARG A 210 -17.38 -10.80 10.60
N ARG A 211 -17.52 -12.10 10.27
CA ARG A 211 -18.77 -12.75 9.82
C ARG A 211 -19.24 -13.75 10.85
N ALA A 212 -20.33 -14.44 10.60
CA ALA A 212 -20.91 -15.43 11.52
C ALA A 212 -19.95 -16.61 11.81
N ASP A 213 -19.11 -16.96 10.84
CA ASP A 213 -18.14 -18.07 10.88
C ASP A 213 -16.72 -17.65 11.27
N GLY A 214 -16.48 -16.34 11.56
CA GLY A 214 -15.21 -15.82 12.02
C GLY A 214 -14.67 -14.62 11.23
N TRP A 215 -13.37 -14.43 11.27
CA TRP A 215 -12.69 -13.33 10.58
C TRP A 215 -12.30 -13.70 9.16
N HIS A 216 -12.51 -12.76 8.23
CA HIS A 216 -12.23 -12.87 6.81
C HIS A 216 -11.39 -11.69 6.33
N PHE A 217 -10.53 -11.91 5.33
CA PHE A 217 -9.97 -10.82 4.55
C PHE A 217 -11.06 -10.23 3.65
N ALA A 218 -11.28 -8.91 3.74
CA ALA A 218 -12.33 -8.23 3.00
C ALA A 218 -11.79 -7.43 1.81
N ALA A 219 -10.70 -6.68 2.00
CA ALA A 219 -10.19 -5.79 0.96
C ALA A 219 -8.75 -5.31 1.24
N PHE A 220 -8.06 -4.97 0.16
CA PHE A 220 -6.89 -4.09 0.20
C PHE A 220 -7.35 -2.64 0.25
N LEU A 221 -6.67 -1.81 1.04
CA LEU A 221 -6.96 -0.38 1.18
C LEU A 221 -5.79 0.44 0.63
N ASP A 222 -6.08 1.65 0.14
CA ASP A 222 -5.08 2.67 -0.20
C ASP A 222 -4.16 2.34 -1.38
N PHE A 223 -4.74 2.15 -2.55
CA PHE A 223 -4.03 1.90 -3.82
C PHE A 223 -3.35 3.14 -4.45
N GLU A 224 -3.26 4.25 -3.75
CA GLU A 224 -2.70 5.49 -4.33
C GLU A 224 -1.23 5.39 -4.69
N ARG A 225 -0.51 4.46 -4.07
CA ARG A 225 0.89 4.15 -4.37
C ARG A 225 1.07 3.05 -5.40
N ALA A 226 0.01 2.35 -5.77
CA ALA A 226 0.07 1.23 -6.70
C ALA A 226 0.76 1.60 -8.02
N ARG A 227 1.57 0.67 -8.54
CA ARG A 227 2.44 0.82 -9.71
C ARG A 227 2.59 -0.48 -10.46
N GLY A 228 3.07 -0.35 -11.71
CA GLY A 228 3.60 -1.49 -12.45
C GLY A 228 5.01 -1.84 -12.01
N ARG A 229 5.19 -2.94 -11.28
CA ARG A 229 6.48 -3.41 -10.75
C ARG A 229 6.55 -4.93 -10.70
N ASP A 230 7.67 -5.45 -10.21
CA ASP A 230 7.77 -6.88 -9.87
C ASP A 230 6.84 -7.21 -8.68
N PRO A 231 5.88 -8.13 -8.82
CA PRO A 231 5.02 -8.60 -7.73
C PRO A 231 5.78 -9.08 -6.49
N LEU A 232 6.97 -9.59 -6.67
CA LEU A 232 7.82 -10.08 -5.59
C LEU A 232 8.15 -8.99 -4.56
N LEU A 233 8.13 -7.70 -4.95
CA LEU A 233 8.36 -6.59 -4.04
C LEU A 233 7.28 -6.51 -2.94
N ASP A 234 6.01 -6.73 -3.29
CA ASP A 234 4.92 -6.77 -2.32
C ASP A 234 5.01 -8.01 -1.42
N LEU A 235 5.41 -9.16 -1.99
CA LEU A 235 5.62 -10.40 -1.22
C LEU A 235 6.73 -10.24 -0.17
N VAL A 236 7.89 -9.72 -0.57
CA VAL A 236 9.00 -9.46 0.34
C VAL A 236 8.60 -8.48 1.44
N ARG A 237 7.80 -7.46 1.10
CA ARG A 237 7.25 -6.53 2.09
C ARG A 237 6.35 -7.26 3.11
N LEU A 238 5.42 -8.10 2.66
CA LEU A 238 4.55 -8.88 3.56
C LEU A 238 5.36 -9.84 4.43
N GLU A 239 6.26 -10.59 3.85
CA GLU A 239 7.12 -11.54 4.56
C GLU A 239 8.01 -10.85 5.60
N SER A 240 8.51 -9.66 5.30
CA SER A 240 9.43 -8.94 6.18
C SER A 240 8.75 -8.22 7.34
N TRP A 241 7.52 -7.69 7.15
CA TRP A 241 6.89 -6.79 8.13
C TRP A 241 5.52 -7.22 8.61
N THR A 242 4.81 -8.08 7.88
CA THR A 242 3.41 -8.45 8.17
C THR A 242 3.27 -9.86 8.67
N LEU A 243 3.72 -10.83 7.89
CA LEU A 243 3.55 -12.26 8.19
C LEU A 243 4.27 -12.75 9.45
N PRO A 244 5.44 -12.20 9.87
CA PRO A 244 6.09 -12.64 11.11
C PRO A 244 5.25 -12.43 12.36
N ALA A 245 4.33 -11.46 12.35
CA ALA A 245 3.40 -11.24 13.45
C ALA A 245 2.28 -12.29 13.54
N CYS A 246 2.08 -13.08 12.47
CA CYS A 246 0.98 -14.03 12.33
C CYS A 246 1.43 -15.31 11.63
N PRO A 247 2.25 -16.15 12.29
CA PRO A 247 2.84 -17.34 11.67
C PRO A 247 1.83 -18.32 11.07
N ALA A 248 0.62 -18.40 11.63
CA ALA A 248 -0.44 -19.26 11.13
C ALA A 248 -0.99 -18.86 9.75
N MET A 249 -0.74 -17.62 9.31
CA MET A 249 -1.14 -17.14 7.98
C MET A 249 -0.17 -17.57 6.88
N VAL A 250 1.10 -17.87 7.22
CA VAL A 250 2.18 -17.99 6.23
C VAL A 250 1.94 -19.12 5.22
N ALA A 251 1.71 -20.35 5.70
CA ALA A 251 1.50 -21.49 4.82
C ALA A 251 0.24 -21.32 3.95
N PRO A 252 -0.97 -21.03 4.50
CA PRO A 252 -2.17 -20.87 3.68
C PRO A 252 -2.08 -19.69 2.72
N PHE A 253 -1.37 -18.61 3.08
CA PHE A 253 -1.08 -17.51 2.17
C PHE A 253 -0.24 -17.96 0.98
N LYS A 254 0.88 -18.65 1.23
CA LYS A 254 1.78 -19.15 0.18
C LYS A 254 1.08 -20.12 -0.77
N ASP A 255 0.30 -21.04 -0.23
CA ASP A 255 -0.47 -22.01 -1.00
C ASP A 255 -1.49 -21.33 -1.90
N ALA A 256 -2.29 -20.39 -1.37
CA ALA A 256 -3.33 -19.70 -2.12
C ALA A 256 -2.77 -18.71 -3.15
N TYR A 257 -1.65 -18.07 -2.83
CA TYR A 257 -0.92 -17.22 -3.79
C TYR A 257 -0.27 -18.06 -4.89
N ALA A 258 -0.02 -19.34 -4.67
CA ALA A 258 0.78 -20.24 -5.51
C ALA A 258 2.24 -19.73 -5.65
N TYR A 259 2.84 -19.39 -4.51
CA TYR A 259 4.21 -18.92 -4.44
C TYR A 259 5.18 -20.10 -4.55
N PHE A 260 6.01 -20.05 -5.58
CA PHE A 260 7.10 -21.01 -5.77
C PHE A 260 8.43 -20.27 -5.68
N GLU A 261 9.31 -20.75 -4.81
CA GLU A 261 10.65 -20.23 -4.65
C GLU A 261 11.59 -20.85 -5.66
N TYR A 262 12.13 -20.04 -6.57
CA TYR A 262 13.21 -20.40 -7.51
C TYR A 262 14.47 -19.62 -7.15
N ASP A 263 15.64 -20.05 -7.61
CA ASP A 263 16.91 -19.36 -7.34
C ASP A 263 16.87 -17.88 -7.75
N GLN A 264 16.30 -17.56 -8.90
CA GLN A 264 16.18 -16.18 -9.35
C GLN A 264 15.23 -15.37 -8.48
N THR A 265 14.10 -15.95 -8.01
CA THR A 265 13.21 -15.25 -7.08
C THR A 265 13.86 -15.01 -5.73
N ARG A 266 14.68 -15.93 -5.24
CA ARG A 266 15.46 -15.75 -4.02
C ARG A 266 16.45 -14.61 -4.15
N ARG A 267 17.25 -14.55 -5.23
CA ARG A 267 18.21 -13.46 -5.47
C ARG A 267 17.51 -12.10 -5.58
N ARG A 268 16.34 -12.03 -6.23
CA ARG A 268 15.52 -10.80 -6.27
C ARG A 268 14.96 -10.43 -4.90
N SER A 269 14.48 -11.41 -4.13
CA SER A 269 13.97 -11.16 -2.78
C SER A 269 15.03 -10.52 -1.88
N GLU A 270 16.28 -11.01 -1.96
CA GLU A 270 17.40 -10.44 -1.21
C GLU A 270 17.71 -8.99 -1.61
N ILE A 271 17.64 -8.65 -2.92
CA ILE A 271 17.75 -7.27 -3.40
C ILE A 271 16.59 -6.41 -2.87
N TYR A 272 15.36 -6.94 -2.91
CA TYR A 272 14.19 -6.18 -2.45
C TYR A 272 14.20 -5.99 -0.93
N GLU A 273 14.69 -6.95 -0.16
CA GLU A 273 14.81 -6.79 1.28
C GLU A 273 15.71 -5.60 1.63
N VAL A 274 16.92 -5.53 1.09
CA VAL A 274 17.82 -4.40 1.37
C VAL A 274 17.26 -3.09 0.84
N TYR A 275 16.67 -3.06 -0.36
CA TYR A 275 16.01 -1.87 -0.89
C TYR A 275 14.89 -1.35 0.03
N LEU A 276 14.03 -2.24 0.53
CA LEU A 276 12.93 -1.87 1.42
C LEU A 276 13.43 -1.39 2.78
N LEU A 277 14.52 -1.96 3.32
CA LEU A 277 15.14 -1.49 4.54
C LEU A 277 15.69 -0.07 4.39
N LEU A 278 16.44 0.19 3.31
CA LEU A 278 16.94 1.53 3.00
C LEU A 278 15.81 2.55 2.83
N ALA A 279 14.80 2.19 2.04
CA ALA A 279 13.63 3.03 1.83
C ALA A 279 12.86 3.29 3.14
N GLY A 280 12.76 2.29 4.00
CA GLY A 280 12.14 2.39 5.32
C GLY A 280 12.89 3.35 6.24
N ILE A 281 14.22 3.25 6.33
CA ILE A 281 15.05 4.15 7.13
C ILE A 281 14.80 5.61 6.73
N VAL A 282 14.89 5.92 5.44
CA VAL A 282 14.68 7.28 4.92
C VAL A 282 13.27 7.77 5.22
N TRP A 283 12.25 6.95 4.93
CA TRP A 283 10.86 7.34 5.10
C TRP A 283 10.49 7.55 6.57
N TYR A 284 10.91 6.65 7.46
CA TYR A 284 10.60 6.75 8.89
C TYR A 284 11.32 7.93 9.55
N ARG A 285 12.53 8.25 9.12
CA ARG A 285 13.25 9.45 9.56
C ARG A 285 12.51 10.72 9.15
N GLN A 286 12.10 10.82 7.88
CA GLN A 286 11.37 11.97 7.34
C GLN A 286 9.99 12.17 7.96
N ASN A 287 9.40 11.12 8.53
CA ASN A 287 8.10 11.16 9.18
C ASN A 287 8.16 11.09 10.71
N GLU A 288 9.35 11.28 11.29
CA GLU A 288 9.58 11.33 12.74
C GLU A 288 9.07 10.09 13.48
N LEU A 289 9.41 8.90 12.96
CA LEU A 289 9.03 7.59 13.50
C LEU A 289 10.28 6.81 13.96
N PRO A 290 10.94 7.23 15.05
CA PRO A 290 12.29 6.76 15.43
C PRO A 290 12.33 5.25 15.77
N GLU A 291 11.27 4.70 16.35
CA GLU A 291 11.21 3.26 16.69
C GLU A 291 11.22 2.38 15.43
N ARG A 292 10.45 2.78 14.41
CA ARG A 292 10.39 2.06 13.13
C ARG A 292 11.67 2.24 12.31
N GLU A 293 12.28 3.42 12.37
CA GLU A 293 13.60 3.65 11.79
C GLU A 293 14.64 2.73 12.44
N ARG A 294 14.67 2.66 13.78
CA ARG A 294 15.57 1.78 14.54
C ARG A 294 15.40 0.33 14.11
N PHE A 295 14.17 -0.15 14.02
CA PHE A 295 13.88 -1.51 13.55
C PHE A 295 14.49 -1.80 12.17
N CYS A 296 14.36 -0.86 11.20
CA CYS A 296 14.97 -1.02 9.88
C CYS A 296 16.50 -1.01 9.94
N ARG A 297 17.12 -0.17 10.78
CA ARG A 297 18.58 -0.12 10.98
C ARG A 297 19.11 -1.42 11.57
N GLU A 298 18.48 -1.96 12.60
CA GLU A 298 18.89 -3.21 13.24
C GLU A 298 18.83 -4.39 12.25
N ARG A 299 17.77 -4.45 11.45
CA ARG A 299 17.66 -5.44 10.38
C ARG A 299 18.72 -5.24 9.29
N LEU A 300 19.02 -4.03 8.92
CA LEU A 300 20.09 -3.72 7.94
C LEU A 300 21.44 -4.15 8.45
N VAL A 301 21.76 -3.93 9.72
CA VAL A 301 23.00 -4.43 10.37
C VAL A 301 23.05 -5.97 10.29
N SER A 302 21.94 -6.63 10.60
CA SER A 302 21.87 -8.10 10.52
C SER A 302 22.00 -8.61 9.09
N TRP A 303 21.48 -7.88 8.12
CA TRP A 303 21.63 -8.18 6.70
C TRP A 303 23.08 -7.99 6.24
N LEU A 304 23.73 -6.86 6.61
CA LEU A 304 25.14 -6.59 6.28
C LEU A 304 26.08 -7.65 6.82
N ALA A 305 25.80 -8.21 7.99
CA ALA A 305 26.60 -9.29 8.57
C ALA A 305 26.55 -10.59 7.76
N LYS A 306 25.49 -10.79 6.98
CA LYS A 306 25.31 -11.97 6.09
C LYS A 306 25.82 -11.71 4.67
N ALA A 307 25.88 -10.45 4.27
CA ALA A 307 26.28 -10.02 2.92
C ALA A 307 27.82 -9.96 2.73
N LYS A 308 28.59 -10.01 3.82
CA LYS A 308 30.06 -10.15 3.84
C LYS A 308 30.47 -11.62 3.69
#